data_9a7fa5d2ad52e38ba47d2631c1945a87
#
_entry.id   9a7fa5d2ad52e38ba47d2631c1945a87
#
_cell.length_a   1.000
_cell.length_b   1.000
_cell.length_c   1.000
_cell.angle_alpha   90.00
_cell.angle_beta   90.00
_cell.angle_gamma   90.00
#
_symmetry.space_group_name_H-M   'P 1'
#
loop_
_entity.id
_entity.type
_entity.pdbx_description
1 polymer ?
#
loop_
_entity_poly.entity_id
_entity_poly.type
_entity_poly.pdbx_seq_one_letter_code
_entity_poly.pdbx_strand_id
1 'polypeptide(L)'
;MAKKLTAVVLALAVIMSAFAIPAYAATEVTSEVERGFYRFVDGVLDTLVNGIAALIFEPRGWDTKANYETENFYEGYSAEEFLDTPADGAVWSVGYSNASILTGKELEEEHYVGGSLSITKKLATYQYDDQKIRTVAISDGRGISIFASADTFGLANNEVRLIREMFQEVADANGWKITSINISSLHQHSCVDTLGLNGDLVGALFTSSIKNLLGIELSSGKTPSYMENFRAVAVKTMEEAVRDMKQGNLYFGTIDISELIRDKRVPTVFDGNLNRFRFVPADGSRETWLVNLPIHCVGNGAAGTELTADYPYYMEKYIDEMANANFSMILGAELAVSSEYPEPLEVDPAILAEHNDEGYARLAAFGKILAEKACAISNDVAVAPILNIRFTEIFVPVKNSIFRLAAKGGLLTNAVVKNGLDYEAVSEVGYAEFGTAVAVALIPGELAPEIAYGGAISAEDSWLGTTWNYTYFQDATDRDLIVFGVTNDQLGYMLTQNDWRSYLTENEEIVSTGPDAGAYIAEAYLELFNEVN
;
A
#
# COMPACT_ATOMS: atom_id res chain seq x y z
N MET A 1 -3.68 21.93 35.94
CA MET A 1 -3.88 22.03 34.50
C MET A 1 -2.59 22.39 33.77
N ALA A 2 -1.91 23.53 34.06
CA ALA A 2 -0.67 23.94 33.39
C ALA A 2 0.46 22.88 33.41
N LYS A 3 0.75 22.23 34.55
CA LYS A 3 1.78 21.18 34.63
C LYS A 3 1.49 19.93 33.80
N LYS A 4 0.20 19.57 33.61
CA LYS A 4 -0.20 18.47 32.73
C LYS A 4 -0.05 18.86 31.26
N LEU A 5 -0.38 20.10 30.92
CA LEU A 5 -0.20 20.64 29.56
C LEU A 5 1.30 20.71 29.19
N THR A 6 2.15 21.15 30.12
CA THR A 6 3.60 21.18 29.91
C THR A 6 4.19 19.77 29.71
N ALA A 7 3.69 18.76 30.45
CA ALA A 7 4.13 17.38 30.28
C ALA A 7 3.72 16.81 28.91
N VAL A 8 2.51 17.12 28.44
CA VAL A 8 2.02 16.73 27.11
C VAL A 8 2.86 17.41 26.02
N VAL A 9 3.14 18.71 26.15
CA VAL A 9 3.98 19.44 25.18
C VAL A 9 5.41 18.89 25.15
N LEU A 10 6.00 18.57 26.32
CA LEU A 10 7.34 17.98 26.38
C LEU A 10 7.37 16.57 25.77
N ALA A 11 6.38 15.76 26.05
CA ALA A 11 6.30 14.41 25.51
C ALA A 11 6.04 14.43 23.99
N LEU A 12 5.18 15.32 23.49
CA LEU A 12 5.03 15.57 22.06
C LEU A 12 6.32 16.07 21.42
N ALA A 13 7.07 16.96 22.08
CA ALA A 13 8.37 17.41 21.58
C ALA A 13 9.40 16.28 21.51
N VAL A 14 9.36 15.31 22.43
CA VAL A 14 10.23 14.12 22.42
C VAL A 14 9.80 13.16 21.29
N ILE A 15 8.51 12.92 21.14
CA ILE A 15 7.96 12.14 20.01
C ILE A 15 8.35 12.82 18.69
N MET A 16 8.17 14.13 18.60
CA MET A 16 8.52 14.94 17.44
C MET A 16 10.01 14.92 17.11
N SER A 17 10.89 14.85 18.13
CA SER A 17 12.32 14.69 17.89
C SER A 17 12.68 13.30 17.38
N ALA A 18 11.94 12.26 17.75
CA ALA A 18 12.10 10.92 17.17
C ALA A 18 11.73 10.89 15.68
N PHE A 19 10.69 11.61 15.27
CA PHE A 19 10.33 11.76 13.85
C PHE A 19 11.27 12.68 13.05
N ALA A 20 12.03 13.54 13.72
CA ALA A 20 12.96 14.47 13.07
C ALA A 20 14.39 13.91 12.95
N ILE A 21 14.65 12.72 13.48
CA ILE A 21 15.94 12.05 13.27
C ILE A 21 15.95 11.56 11.82
N PRO A 22 16.82 12.11 10.93
CA PRO A 22 16.95 11.54 9.60
C PRO A 22 17.35 10.08 9.75
N ALA A 23 16.75 9.21 8.93
CA ALA A 23 17.17 7.82 8.83
C ALA A 23 18.66 7.80 8.44
N TYR A 24 19.52 7.72 9.43
CA TYR A 24 20.91 7.38 9.17
C TYR A 24 20.90 5.93 8.70
N ALA A 25 21.66 5.68 7.62
CA ALA A 25 21.91 4.35 7.13
C ALA A 25 22.14 3.41 8.30
N ALA A 26 21.46 2.26 8.27
CA ALA A 26 21.47 1.23 9.30
C ALA A 26 22.78 1.20 10.08
N THR A 27 22.77 1.74 11.27
CA THR A 27 23.89 1.53 12.19
C THR A 27 23.75 0.07 12.60
N GLU A 28 24.67 -0.78 12.16
CA GLU A 28 24.82 -2.12 12.69
C GLU A 28 24.99 -2.01 14.21
N VAL A 29 23.89 -2.15 14.94
CA VAL A 29 23.96 -2.20 16.39
C VAL A 29 24.46 -3.58 16.77
N THR A 30 25.75 -3.63 17.03
CA THR A 30 26.50 -4.89 17.18
C THR A 30 26.62 -5.36 18.62
N SER A 31 26.25 -4.52 19.61
CA SER A 31 26.45 -4.87 21.02
C SER A 31 25.13 -5.04 21.79
N GLU A 32 25.09 -6.04 22.67
CA GLU A 32 24.00 -6.27 23.64
C GLU A 32 23.72 -5.05 24.52
N VAL A 33 24.75 -4.24 24.82
CA VAL A 33 24.63 -3.04 25.65
C VAL A 33 23.85 -1.95 24.89
N GLU A 34 24.12 -1.76 23.59
CA GLU A 34 23.39 -0.83 22.74
C GLU A 34 21.95 -1.26 22.55
N ARG A 35 21.70 -2.54 22.22
CA ARG A 35 20.34 -3.08 22.13
C ARG A 35 19.58 -2.87 23.43
N GLY A 36 20.22 -3.11 24.57
CA GLY A 36 19.64 -2.86 25.89
C GLY A 36 19.29 -1.39 26.14
N PHE A 37 20.15 -0.46 25.69
CA PHE A 37 19.89 0.97 25.77
C PHE A 37 18.69 1.39 24.90
N TYR A 38 18.63 0.98 23.64
CA TYR A 38 17.50 1.29 22.77
C TYR A 38 16.18 0.74 23.29
N ARG A 39 16.14 -0.54 23.74
CA ARG A 39 14.94 -1.11 24.38
C ARG A 39 14.49 -0.31 25.61
N PHE A 40 15.42 0.18 26.41
CA PHE A 40 15.09 1.03 27.57
C PHE A 40 14.47 2.36 27.10
N VAL A 41 15.03 2.99 26.08
CA VAL A 41 14.48 4.25 25.52
C VAL A 41 13.10 4.04 24.91
N ASP A 42 12.91 2.98 24.14
CA ASP A 42 11.59 2.62 23.59
C ASP A 42 10.56 2.41 24.70
N GLY A 43 10.90 1.70 25.77
CA GLY A 43 10.03 1.51 26.94
C GLY A 43 9.68 2.82 27.65
N VAL A 44 10.58 3.79 27.68
CA VAL A 44 10.31 5.14 28.21
C VAL A 44 9.36 5.90 27.27
N LEU A 45 9.60 5.85 25.95
CA LEU A 45 8.73 6.46 24.94
C LEU A 45 7.31 5.86 25.01
N ASP A 46 7.17 4.55 25.03
CA ASP A 46 5.89 3.87 25.17
C ASP A 46 5.15 4.27 26.44
N THR A 47 5.85 4.38 27.55
CA THR A 47 5.26 4.81 28.82
C THR A 47 4.74 6.25 28.74
N LEU A 48 5.50 7.15 28.13
CA LEU A 48 5.10 8.54 27.93
C LEU A 48 3.92 8.67 27.00
N VAL A 49 3.95 8.00 25.84
CA VAL A 49 2.87 8.02 24.83
C VAL A 49 1.58 7.42 25.38
N ASN A 50 1.65 6.27 26.04
CA ASN A 50 0.51 5.66 26.71
C ASN A 50 -0.05 6.54 27.84
N GLY A 51 0.81 7.26 28.57
CA GLY A 51 0.41 8.26 29.57
C GLY A 51 -0.39 9.41 28.95
N ILE A 52 0.00 9.90 27.78
CA ILE A 52 -0.76 10.90 27.00
C ILE A 52 -2.07 10.31 26.52
N ALA A 53 -2.03 9.12 25.92
CA ALA A 53 -3.22 8.43 25.45
C ALA A 53 -4.26 8.22 26.56
N ALA A 54 -3.83 7.98 27.80
CA ALA A 54 -4.73 7.86 28.94
C ALA A 54 -5.52 9.15 29.25
N LEU A 55 -5.05 10.31 28.80
CA LEU A 55 -5.71 11.60 29.00
C LEU A 55 -6.69 11.98 27.88
N ILE A 56 -6.69 11.24 26.78
CA ILE A 56 -7.55 11.47 25.61
C ILE A 56 -8.84 10.68 25.78
N PHE A 57 -9.98 11.32 25.55
CA PHE A 57 -11.27 10.63 25.48
C PHE A 57 -11.39 9.91 24.12
N GLU A 58 -11.84 8.69 24.18
CA GLU A 58 -12.10 7.88 22.98
C GLU A 58 -13.21 8.47 22.10
N PRO A 59 -13.22 8.18 20.80
CA PRO A 59 -14.34 8.52 19.93
C PRO A 59 -15.67 7.97 20.46
N ARG A 60 -16.72 8.78 20.39
CA ARG A 60 -18.04 8.40 20.86
C ARG A 60 -18.64 7.32 19.94
N GLY A 61 -19.14 6.25 20.55
CA GLY A 61 -19.76 5.15 19.79
C GLY A 61 -18.76 4.23 19.10
N TRP A 62 -17.50 4.22 19.57
CA TRP A 62 -16.47 3.34 19.02
C TRP A 62 -16.83 1.87 19.23
N ASP A 63 -16.82 1.09 18.15
CA ASP A 63 -17.22 -0.30 18.18
C ASP A 63 -16.27 -1.19 18.96
N THR A 64 -16.83 -2.25 19.52
CA THR A 64 -16.05 -3.36 20.06
C THR A 64 -15.98 -4.48 19.03
N LYS A 65 -14.91 -5.28 19.04
CA LYS A 65 -14.78 -6.46 18.17
C LYS A 65 -16.00 -7.38 18.24
N ALA A 66 -16.61 -7.51 19.44
CA ALA A 66 -17.78 -8.34 19.63
C ALA A 66 -19.07 -7.80 18.98
N ASN A 67 -19.13 -6.51 18.70
CA ASN A 67 -20.29 -5.85 18.10
C ASN A 67 -20.03 -5.38 16.66
N TYR A 68 -18.80 -5.59 16.18
CA TYR A 68 -18.43 -5.20 14.83
C TYR A 68 -19.19 -6.08 13.82
N GLU A 69 -19.83 -5.44 12.88
CA GLU A 69 -20.50 -6.09 11.74
C GLU A 69 -19.68 -5.81 10.47
N THR A 70 -19.35 -6.87 9.74
CA THR A 70 -18.62 -6.78 8.48
C THR A 70 -19.53 -6.21 7.39
N GLU A 71 -19.10 -5.09 6.78
CA GLU A 71 -19.83 -4.45 5.69
C GLU A 71 -18.93 -4.30 4.46
N ASN A 72 -19.52 -4.42 3.26
CA ASN A 72 -18.86 -4.19 1.97
C ASN A 72 -17.52 -4.97 1.80
N PHE A 73 -17.48 -6.17 2.35
CA PHE A 73 -16.38 -7.11 2.24
C PHE A 73 -16.68 -8.13 1.13
N TYR A 74 -15.73 -8.32 0.24
CA TYR A 74 -15.81 -9.30 -0.84
C TYR A 74 -14.95 -10.52 -0.48
N GLU A 75 -15.59 -11.59 -0.06
CA GLU A 75 -14.91 -12.83 0.33
C GLU A 75 -14.26 -13.55 -0.85
N GLY A 76 -14.81 -13.36 -2.07
CA GLY A 76 -14.38 -14.06 -3.26
C GLY A 76 -15.05 -15.43 -3.43
N TYR A 77 -14.34 -16.38 -4.01
CA TYR A 77 -14.82 -17.75 -4.21
C TYR A 77 -14.58 -18.61 -2.97
N SER A 78 -15.51 -19.54 -2.65
CA SER A 78 -15.26 -20.58 -1.64
C SER A 78 -14.23 -21.61 -2.13
N ALA A 79 -13.70 -22.44 -1.23
CA ALA A 79 -12.74 -23.48 -1.57
C ALA A 79 -13.27 -24.44 -2.64
N GLU A 80 -14.57 -24.78 -2.58
CA GLU A 80 -15.20 -25.68 -3.58
C GLU A 80 -15.36 -25.02 -4.95
N GLU A 81 -15.31 -23.70 -5.04
CA GLU A 81 -15.37 -22.94 -6.28
C GLU A 81 -14.00 -22.68 -6.92
N PHE A 82 -12.91 -23.00 -6.23
CA PHE A 82 -11.55 -22.93 -6.81
C PHE A 82 -11.43 -23.98 -7.90
N LEU A 83 -10.87 -23.59 -9.04
CA LEU A 83 -10.72 -24.44 -10.21
C LEU A 83 -9.27 -24.72 -10.50
N ASP A 84 -8.95 -26.01 -10.78
CA ASP A 84 -7.64 -26.45 -11.27
C ASP A 84 -7.59 -26.49 -12.81
N THR A 85 -8.75 -26.44 -13.46
CA THR A 85 -8.88 -26.46 -14.92
C THR A 85 -9.93 -25.45 -15.34
N PRO A 86 -9.75 -24.79 -16.52
CA PRO A 86 -10.76 -23.84 -17.02
C PRO A 86 -12.14 -24.48 -17.15
N ALA A 87 -13.20 -23.72 -16.84
CA ALA A 87 -14.55 -24.11 -17.13
C ALA A 87 -14.76 -24.30 -18.64
N ASP A 88 -15.75 -25.11 -19.05
CA ASP A 88 -16.05 -25.35 -20.46
C ASP A 88 -16.35 -24.04 -21.21
N GLY A 89 -15.53 -23.74 -22.21
CA GLY A 89 -15.67 -22.52 -23.02
C GLY A 89 -15.19 -21.23 -22.32
N ALA A 90 -14.49 -21.33 -21.20
CA ALA A 90 -13.92 -20.18 -20.51
C ALA A 90 -12.94 -19.44 -21.42
N VAL A 91 -13.03 -18.12 -21.42
CA VAL A 91 -12.11 -17.20 -22.09
C VAL A 91 -11.86 -16.00 -21.20
N TRP A 92 -10.66 -15.47 -21.25
CA TRP A 92 -10.39 -14.22 -20.57
C TRP A 92 -11.19 -13.07 -21.18
N SER A 93 -11.77 -12.26 -20.32
CA SER A 93 -12.35 -10.97 -20.70
C SER A 93 -11.73 -9.90 -19.82
N VAL A 94 -11.15 -8.87 -20.44
CA VAL A 94 -10.48 -7.77 -19.73
C VAL A 94 -10.90 -6.44 -20.32
N GLY A 95 -11.14 -5.46 -19.45
CA GLY A 95 -11.39 -4.08 -19.81
C GLY A 95 -10.53 -3.13 -18.99
N TYR A 96 -10.35 -1.92 -19.47
CA TYR A 96 -9.49 -0.91 -18.90
C TYR A 96 -10.12 0.48 -18.91
N SER A 97 -9.89 1.22 -17.85
CA SER A 97 -10.11 2.68 -17.82
C SER A 97 -9.10 3.35 -16.91
N ASN A 98 -8.81 4.61 -17.17
CA ASN A 98 -8.06 5.46 -16.26
C ASN A 98 -8.64 6.88 -16.24
N ALA A 99 -8.42 7.59 -15.14
CA ALA A 99 -8.76 9.01 -15.04
C ALA A 99 -7.87 9.71 -14.01
N SER A 100 -7.70 11.02 -14.19
CA SER A 100 -7.11 11.88 -13.18
C SER A 100 -7.94 11.88 -11.91
N ILE A 101 -7.28 11.74 -10.76
CA ILE A 101 -7.89 11.87 -9.44
C ILE A 101 -7.76 13.30 -8.89
N LEU A 102 -7.03 14.18 -9.59
CA LEU A 102 -6.89 15.58 -9.24
C LEU A 102 -8.16 16.37 -9.59
N THR A 103 -8.46 17.36 -8.78
CA THR A 103 -9.61 18.27 -8.97
C THR A 103 -9.27 19.46 -9.87
N GLY A 104 -7.96 19.71 -10.10
CA GLY A 104 -7.42 20.89 -10.75
C GLY A 104 -7.33 22.13 -9.85
N LYS A 105 -7.56 21.95 -8.53
CA LYS A 105 -7.53 23.02 -7.53
C LYS A 105 -6.50 22.79 -6.43
N GLU A 106 -5.62 21.83 -6.61
CA GLU A 106 -4.67 21.37 -5.59
C GLU A 106 -3.71 22.48 -5.14
N LEU A 107 -3.47 23.47 -5.99
CA LEU A 107 -2.65 24.63 -5.68
C LEU A 107 -3.46 25.90 -5.32
N GLU A 108 -4.78 25.86 -5.43
CA GLU A 108 -5.70 26.98 -5.13
C GLU A 108 -6.39 26.81 -3.78
N GLU A 109 -6.68 25.56 -3.40
CA GLU A 109 -7.29 25.16 -2.12
C GLU A 109 -6.24 24.52 -1.21
N GLU A 110 -6.52 24.40 0.10
CA GLU A 110 -5.61 23.72 1.02
C GLU A 110 -5.59 22.21 0.77
N HIS A 111 -4.61 21.75 -0.02
CA HIS A 111 -4.29 20.34 -0.18
C HIS A 111 -2.91 20.05 0.40
N TYR A 112 -2.80 18.92 1.09
CA TYR A 112 -1.58 18.51 1.75
C TYR A 112 -0.89 17.39 0.95
N VAL A 113 0.45 17.43 0.92
CA VAL A 113 1.26 16.40 0.25
C VAL A 113 1.45 15.23 1.20
N GLY A 114 0.95 14.06 0.82
CA GLY A 114 1.14 12.77 1.49
C GLY A 114 2.52 12.18 1.22
N GLY A 115 2.85 11.09 1.91
CA GLY A 115 4.06 10.31 1.66
C GLY A 115 5.06 10.29 2.82
N SER A 116 4.76 10.93 3.93
CA SER A 116 5.56 10.78 5.16
C SER A 116 4.74 11.19 6.36
N LEU A 117 5.03 10.62 7.53
CA LEU A 117 4.55 11.22 8.77
C LEU A 117 5.19 12.59 8.95
N SER A 118 4.38 13.64 9.01
CA SER A 118 4.88 15.00 9.21
C SER A 118 4.08 15.71 10.28
N ILE A 119 4.80 16.32 11.23
CA ILE A 119 4.22 17.19 12.25
C ILE A 119 4.00 18.62 11.73
N THR A 120 4.61 18.97 10.60
CA THR A 120 4.44 20.24 9.94
C THR A 120 3.51 20.07 8.74
N LYS A 121 2.60 21.02 8.55
CA LYS A 121 1.73 21.06 7.38
C LYS A 121 2.55 21.11 6.10
N LYS A 122 2.28 20.18 5.20
CA LYS A 122 2.88 20.14 3.86
C LYS A 122 1.85 20.54 2.82
N LEU A 123 1.61 21.83 2.65
CA LEU A 123 0.71 22.33 1.60
C LEU A 123 1.34 22.11 0.22
N ALA A 124 0.55 21.68 -0.74
CA ALA A 124 0.98 21.56 -2.14
C ALA A 124 1.33 22.94 -2.71
N THR A 125 2.50 23.04 -3.34
CA THR A 125 3.03 24.31 -3.88
C THR A 125 3.34 24.25 -5.37
N TYR A 126 3.47 23.05 -5.93
CA TYR A 126 3.74 22.81 -7.34
C TYR A 126 3.21 21.44 -7.76
N GLN A 127 2.91 21.27 -9.03
CA GLN A 127 2.49 20.00 -9.62
C GLN A 127 3.35 19.74 -10.85
N TYR A 128 4.08 18.62 -10.83
CA TYR A 128 4.92 18.18 -11.94
C TYR A 128 4.10 17.46 -13.02
N ASP A 129 3.21 16.57 -12.61
CA ASP A 129 2.45 15.67 -13.49
C ASP A 129 1.07 15.36 -12.92
N ASP A 130 0.31 14.54 -13.63
CA ASP A 130 -1.03 14.13 -13.25
C ASP A 130 -1.01 12.88 -12.37
N GLN A 131 -1.89 12.83 -11.38
CA GLN A 131 -2.15 11.66 -10.54
C GLN A 131 -3.45 10.99 -10.99
N LYS A 132 -3.40 9.67 -11.16
CA LYS A 132 -4.50 8.90 -11.77
C LYS A 132 -4.92 7.72 -10.91
N ILE A 133 -6.11 7.22 -11.20
CA ILE A 133 -6.50 5.84 -10.91
C ILE A 133 -6.61 5.07 -12.23
N ARG A 134 -6.05 3.85 -12.27
CA ARG A 134 -6.04 2.95 -13.42
C ARG A 134 -6.73 1.67 -13.03
N THR A 135 -7.78 1.32 -13.72
CA THR A 135 -8.66 0.20 -13.38
C THR A 135 -8.64 -0.87 -14.46
N VAL A 136 -8.38 -2.10 -14.04
CA VAL A 136 -8.49 -3.32 -14.86
C VAL A 136 -9.66 -4.14 -14.32
N ALA A 137 -10.67 -4.36 -15.15
CA ALA A 137 -11.74 -5.34 -14.89
C ALA A 137 -11.39 -6.63 -15.62
N ILE A 138 -11.40 -7.78 -14.92
CA ILE A 138 -11.02 -9.08 -15.48
C ILE A 138 -12.02 -10.17 -15.08
N SER A 139 -12.27 -11.11 -15.99
CA SER A 139 -13.16 -12.25 -15.77
C SER A 139 -12.68 -13.47 -16.56
N ASP A 140 -12.81 -14.64 -15.95
CA ASP A 140 -12.70 -15.94 -16.61
C ASP A 140 -14.06 -16.50 -17.05
N GLY A 141 -15.12 -15.70 -16.91
CA GLY A 141 -16.52 -16.04 -17.22
C GLY A 141 -17.38 -16.37 -16.01
N ARG A 142 -16.83 -16.55 -14.80
CA ARG A 142 -17.58 -16.87 -13.56
C ARG A 142 -18.08 -15.62 -12.82
N GLY A 143 -17.33 -14.55 -12.89
CA GLY A 143 -17.63 -13.26 -12.26
C GLY A 143 -16.55 -12.25 -12.62
N ILE A 144 -16.70 -11.01 -12.21
CA ILE A 144 -15.79 -9.91 -12.51
C ILE A 144 -14.97 -9.57 -11.26
N SER A 145 -13.65 -9.57 -11.38
CA SER A 145 -12.74 -9.02 -10.39
C SER A 145 -12.18 -7.71 -10.90
N ILE A 146 -12.08 -6.72 -10.03
CA ILE A 146 -11.54 -5.39 -10.34
C ILE A 146 -10.22 -5.21 -9.60
N PHE A 147 -9.20 -4.77 -10.34
CA PHE A 147 -7.91 -4.35 -9.82
C PHE A 147 -7.68 -2.89 -10.22
N ALA A 148 -7.83 -2.00 -9.26
CA ALA A 148 -7.60 -0.57 -9.44
C ALA A 148 -6.27 -0.19 -8.78
N SER A 149 -5.48 0.60 -9.49
CA SER A 149 -4.20 1.13 -9.04
C SER A 149 -4.29 2.64 -8.95
N ALA A 150 -4.08 3.21 -7.78
CA ALA A 150 -4.22 4.63 -7.52
C ALA A 150 -2.89 5.30 -7.19
N ASP A 151 -2.65 6.47 -7.77
CA ASP A 151 -1.52 7.35 -7.47
C ASP A 151 -1.74 8.04 -6.11
N THR A 152 -1.73 7.25 -5.03
CA THR A 152 -1.92 7.69 -3.65
C THR A 152 -0.86 7.08 -2.74
N PHE A 153 -0.62 7.70 -1.58
CA PHE A 153 0.27 7.15 -0.56
C PHE A 153 -0.33 5.90 0.10
N GLY A 154 -1.62 5.90 0.35
CA GLY A 154 -2.37 4.80 0.92
C GLY A 154 -3.85 5.12 1.02
N LEU A 155 -4.66 4.09 1.09
CA LEU A 155 -6.09 4.17 1.37
C LEU A 155 -6.39 3.30 2.59
N ALA A 156 -7.14 3.83 3.53
CA ALA A 156 -7.61 3.04 4.65
C ALA A 156 -8.72 2.06 4.20
N ASN A 157 -8.80 0.88 4.81
CA ASN A 157 -9.77 -0.15 4.44
C ASN A 157 -11.23 0.33 4.43
N ASN A 158 -11.63 1.16 5.40
CA ASN A 158 -12.97 1.76 5.42
C ASN A 158 -13.25 2.66 4.20
N GLU A 159 -12.24 3.34 3.66
CA GLU A 159 -12.36 4.13 2.44
C GLU A 159 -12.57 3.22 1.21
N VAL A 160 -11.82 2.13 1.14
CA VAL A 160 -11.99 1.10 0.09
C VAL A 160 -13.39 0.48 0.17
N ARG A 161 -13.89 0.18 1.37
CA ARG A 161 -15.23 -0.38 1.57
C ARG A 161 -16.34 0.58 1.18
N LEU A 162 -16.16 1.87 1.41
CA LEU A 162 -17.09 2.90 0.95
C LEU A 162 -17.13 2.98 -0.59
N ILE A 163 -16.00 2.88 -1.26
CA ILE A 163 -15.96 2.83 -2.74
C ILE A 163 -16.64 1.56 -3.25
N ARG A 164 -16.43 0.43 -2.58
CA ARG A 164 -17.10 -0.84 -2.90
C ARG A 164 -18.63 -0.74 -2.79
N GLU A 165 -19.14 -0.10 -1.73
CA GLU A 165 -20.57 0.17 -1.57
C GLU A 165 -21.12 0.98 -2.74
N MET A 166 -20.47 2.11 -3.03
CA MET A 166 -20.88 2.98 -4.14
C MET A 166 -20.85 2.26 -5.50
N PHE A 167 -19.85 1.42 -5.75
CA PHE A 167 -19.75 0.67 -6.99
C PHE A 167 -20.74 -0.50 -7.05
N GLN A 168 -21.07 -1.13 -5.92
CA GLN A 168 -22.06 -2.21 -5.87
C GLN A 168 -23.44 -1.73 -6.33
N GLU A 169 -23.83 -0.49 -6.02
CA GLU A 169 -25.05 0.12 -6.54
C GLU A 169 -25.06 0.18 -8.07
N VAL A 170 -23.90 0.53 -8.68
CA VAL A 170 -23.73 0.55 -10.14
C VAL A 170 -23.77 -0.86 -10.71
N ALA A 171 -23.12 -1.82 -10.07
CA ALA A 171 -23.09 -3.20 -10.50
C ALA A 171 -24.50 -3.84 -10.47
N ASP A 172 -25.25 -3.61 -9.41
CA ASP A 172 -26.63 -4.10 -9.24
C ASP A 172 -27.57 -3.52 -10.32
N ALA A 173 -27.44 -2.21 -10.58
CA ALA A 173 -28.25 -1.55 -11.62
C ALA A 173 -27.96 -2.09 -13.03
N ASN A 174 -26.79 -2.65 -13.27
CA ASN A 174 -26.38 -3.24 -14.56
C ASN A 174 -26.45 -4.77 -14.58
N GLY A 175 -26.74 -5.43 -13.45
CA GLY A 175 -26.79 -6.88 -13.34
C GLY A 175 -25.41 -7.55 -13.44
N TRP A 176 -24.34 -6.87 -13.05
CA TRP A 176 -22.99 -7.42 -13.06
C TRP A 176 -22.73 -8.26 -11.81
N LYS A 177 -22.13 -9.43 -12.00
CA LYS A 177 -21.69 -10.29 -10.89
C LYS A 177 -20.24 -9.91 -10.54
N ILE A 178 -20.06 -9.18 -9.45
CA ILE A 178 -18.73 -8.81 -8.95
C ILE A 178 -18.26 -9.87 -7.97
N THR A 179 -17.04 -10.38 -8.19
CA THR A 179 -16.38 -11.35 -7.31
C THR A 179 -15.48 -10.65 -6.30
N SER A 180 -14.72 -9.64 -6.74
CA SER A 180 -13.86 -8.85 -5.87
C SER A 180 -13.62 -7.46 -6.44
N ILE A 181 -13.34 -6.52 -5.54
CA ILE A 181 -12.88 -5.16 -5.87
C ILE A 181 -11.63 -4.88 -5.05
N ASN A 182 -10.52 -4.71 -5.74
CA ASN A 182 -9.21 -4.52 -5.13
C ASN A 182 -8.67 -3.16 -5.55
N ILE A 183 -8.31 -2.33 -4.57
CA ILE A 183 -7.72 -1.01 -4.80
C ILE A 183 -6.35 -0.99 -4.14
N SER A 184 -5.31 -0.89 -4.98
CA SER A 184 -3.93 -0.80 -4.54
C SER A 184 -3.44 0.64 -4.64
N SER A 185 -2.75 1.12 -3.64
CA SER A 185 -2.04 2.40 -3.69
C SER A 185 -0.63 2.17 -4.23
N LEU A 186 -0.14 3.05 -5.10
CA LEU A 186 1.25 3.01 -5.57
C LEU A 186 2.24 3.57 -4.55
N HIS A 187 1.77 3.87 -3.36
CA HIS A 187 2.55 4.33 -2.22
C HIS A 187 3.47 5.50 -2.58
N GLN A 188 2.89 6.48 -3.29
CA GLN A 188 3.63 7.64 -3.76
C GLN A 188 3.88 8.64 -2.64
N HIS A 189 5.12 9.06 -2.48
CA HIS A 189 5.56 9.97 -1.43
C HIS A 189 5.45 11.46 -1.78
N SER A 190 4.78 11.78 -2.88
CA SER A 190 4.53 13.16 -3.35
C SER A 190 3.13 13.29 -3.99
N CYS A 191 2.11 12.72 -3.36
CA CYS A 191 0.72 12.77 -3.81
C CYS A 191 -0.15 13.59 -2.85
N VAL A 192 -1.42 13.83 -3.20
CA VAL A 192 -2.40 14.41 -2.27
C VAL A 192 -2.66 13.46 -1.10
N ASP A 193 -2.71 13.98 0.12
CA ASP A 193 -2.90 13.19 1.34
C ASP A 193 -4.28 12.54 1.42
N THR A 194 -4.33 11.22 1.32
CA THR A 194 -5.53 10.38 1.44
C THR A 194 -5.66 9.69 2.80
N LEU A 195 -4.60 9.73 3.63
CA LEU A 195 -4.60 9.13 4.97
C LEU A 195 -4.82 10.14 6.10
N GLY A 196 -4.68 11.45 5.82
CA GLY A 196 -4.87 12.49 6.82
C GLY A 196 -3.69 12.66 7.76
N LEU A 197 -2.47 12.40 7.29
CA LEU A 197 -1.25 12.38 8.10
C LEU A 197 -0.37 13.63 7.92
N ASN A 198 -0.71 14.54 6.98
CA ASN A 198 0.15 15.66 6.59
C ASN A 198 -0.46 17.04 6.84
N GLY A 199 -1.58 17.10 7.58
CA GLY A 199 -2.19 18.33 8.05
C GLY A 199 -1.67 18.76 9.44
N ASP A 200 -2.55 19.40 10.22
CA ASP A 200 -2.24 19.82 11.59
C ASP A 200 -2.44 18.67 12.60
N LEU A 201 -1.56 17.67 12.59
CA LEU A 201 -1.64 16.52 13.52
C LEU A 201 -1.60 16.94 14.98
N VAL A 202 -0.77 17.94 15.31
CA VAL A 202 -0.62 18.43 16.69
C VAL A 202 -1.90 19.13 17.15
N GLY A 203 -2.44 20.04 16.35
CA GLY A 203 -3.70 20.71 16.66
C GLY A 203 -4.89 19.74 16.70
N ALA A 204 -4.91 18.75 15.80
CA ALA A 204 -5.92 17.69 15.81
C ALA A 204 -5.85 16.87 17.11
N LEU A 205 -4.67 16.45 17.54
CA LEU A 205 -4.48 15.70 18.79
C LEU A 205 -4.90 16.53 20.03
N PHE A 206 -4.58 17.82 20.09
CA PHE A 206 -4.99 18.69 21.19
C PHE A 206 -6.51 18.87 21.27
N THR A 207 -7.19 18.89 20.13
CA THR A 207 -8.65 19.04 20.07
C THR A 207 -9.40 17.73 20.09
N SER A 208 -8.71 16.59 19.95
CA SER A 208 -9.28 15.25 19.82
C SER A 208 -10.30 14.90 20.92
N SER A 209 -9.93 15.10 22.19
CA SER A 209 -10.81 14.76 23.31
C SER A 209 -12.15 15.49 23.27
N ILE A 210 -12.17 16.76 22.86
CA ILE A 210 -13.42 17.54 22.77
C ILE A 210 -14.21 17.09 21.54
N LYS A 211 -13.55 16.93 20.41
CA LYS A 211 -14.20 16.50 19.16
C LYS A 211 -14.75 15.07 19.29
N ASN A 212 -14.00 14.14 19.88
CA ASN A 212 -14.44 12.78 20.15
C ASN A 212 -15.68 12.76 21.05
N LEU A 213 -15.70 13.59 22.12
CA LEU A 213 -16.85 13.71 23.01
C LEU A 213 -18.10 14.25 22.29
N LEU A 214 -17.91 15.15 21.33
CA LEU A 214 -18.98 15.75 20.54
C LEU A 214 -19.38 14.92 19.31
N GLY A 215 -18.65 13.84 19.00
CA GLY A 215 -18.86 13.03 17.80
C GLY A 215 -18.48 13.78 16.51
N ILE A 216 -17.52 14.69 16.59
CA ILE A 216 -16.99 15.42 15.42
C ILE A 216 -15.81 14.65 14.88
N GLU A 217 -15.88 14.28 13.61
CA GLU A 217 -14.78 13.61 12.91
C GLU A 217 -13.52 14.48 12.90
N LEU A 218 -12.38 13.83 13.13
CA LEU A 218 -11.07 14.46 13.04
C LEU A 218 -10.52 14.23 11.64
N SER A 219 -10.08 15.32 11.03
CA SER A 219 -9.27 15.28 9.82
C SER A 219 -8.05 16.15 10.03
N SER A 220 -6.89 15.67 9.66
CA SER A 220 -5.64 16.42 9.79
C SER A 220 -4.92 16.66 8.47
N GLY A 221 -5.43 16.17 7.35
CA GLY A 221 -4.81 16.32 6.03
C GLY A 221 -5.72 15.95 4.87
N LYS A 222 -6.77 15.17 5.10
CA LYS A 222 -7.77 14.85 4.06
C LYS A 222 -8.59 16.09 3.71
N THR A 223 -8.60 16.47 2.45
CA THR A 223 -9.48 17.49 1.92
C THR A 223 -10.79 16.85 1.47
N PRO A 224 -11.95 17.20 2.07
CA PRO A 224 -13.21 16.50 1.77
C PRO A 224 -13.61 16.54 0.30
N SER A 225 -13.44 17.69 -0.38
CA SER A 225 -13.73 17.83 -1.81
C SER A 225 -12.86 16.93 -2.69
N TYR A 226 -11.59 16.75 -2.31
CA TYR A 226 -10.69 15.81 -3.00
C TYR A 226 -11.14 14.37 -2.80
N MET A 227 -11.47 13.96 -1.57
CA MET A 227 -11.91 12.59 -1.29
C MET A 227 -13.25 12.26 -1.97
N GLU A 228 -14.19 13.21 -2.06
CA GLU A 228 -15.42 13.04 -2.84
C GLU A 228 -15.12 12.85 -4.33
N ASN A 229 -14.23 13.67 -4.90
CA ASN A 229 -13.78 13.53 -6.29
C ASN A 229 -13.11 12.17 -6.51
N PHE A 230 -12.20 11.78 -5.62
CA PHE A 230 -11.48 10.50 -5.69
C PHE A 230 -12.44 9.32 -5.77
N ARG A 231 -13.43 9.24 -4.85
CA ARG A 231 -14.45 8.17 -4.84
C ARG A 231 -15.27 8.15 -6.14
N ALA A 232 -15.73 9.31 -6.57
CA ALA A 232 -16.53 9.42 -7.80
C ALA A 232 -15.74 8.98 -9.03
N VAL A 233 -14.46 9.37 -9.12
CA VAL A 233 -13.56 8.95 -10.22
C VAL A 233 -13.25 7.47 -10.15
N ALA A 234 -13.02 6.92 -8.96
CA ALA A 234 -12.78 5.49 -8.76
C ALA A 234 -13.98 4.65 -9.25
N VAL A 235 -15.18 4.99 -8.79
CA VAL A 235 -16.42 4.31 -9.23
C VAL A 235 -16.64 4.42 -10.74
N LYS A 236 -16.40 5.62 -11.30
CA LYS A 236 -16.53 5.86 -12.75
C LYS A 236 -15.55 5.00 -13.56
N THR A 237 -14.27 4.94 -13.16
CA THR A 237 -13.27 4.13 -13.89
C THR A 237 -13.56 2.64 -13.78
N MET A 238 -14.11 2.17 -12.66
CA MET A 238 -14.56 0.80 -12.50
C MET A 238 -15.72 0.48 -13.47
N GLU A 239 -16.73 1.36 -13.54
CA GLU A 239 -17.83 1.23 -14.49
C GLU A 239 -17.33 1.20 -15.94
N GLU A 240 -16.47 2.14 -16.30
CA GLU A 240 -15.92 2.23 -17.66
C GLU A 240 -15.08 0.99 -18.00
N ALA A 241 -14.25 0.48 -17.08
CA ALA A 241 -13.46 -0.71 -17.27
C ALA A 241 -14.33 -1.95 -17.48
N VAL A 242 -15.42 -2.13 -16.70
CA VAL A 242 -16.37 -3.24 -16.91
C VAL A 242 -17.06 -3.12 -18.26
N ARG A 243 -17.44 -1.91 -18.70
CA ARG A 243 -18.06 -1.69 -20.02
C ARG A 243 -17.10 -1.89 -21.19
N ASP A 244 -15.80 -1.70 -20.97
CA ASP A 244 -14.74 -1.89 -21.98
C ASP A 244 -14.33 -3.36 -22.14
N MET A 245 -14.80 -4.29 -21.30
CA MET A 245 -14.36 -5.68 -21.31
C MET A 245 -14.48 -6.35 -22.68
N LYS A 246 -13.37 -6.94 -23.13
CA LYS A 246 -13.22 -7.66 -24.41
C LYS A 246 -12.63 -9.03 -24.16
N GLN A 247 -13.02 -10.00 -24.98
CA GLN A 247 -12.43 -11.34 -24.96
C GLN A 247 -11.02 -11.33 -25.57
N GLY A 248 -10.13 -12.17 -25.04
CA GLY A 248 -8.76 -12.27 -25.54
C GLY A 248 -7.93 -13.31 -24.80
N ASN A 249 -6.62 -13.19 -24.92
CA ASN A 249 -5.66 -14.06 -24.27
C ASN A 249 -4.86 -13.29 -23.24
N LEU A 250 -4.65 -13.89 -22.08
CA LEU A 250 -3.79 -13.37 -21.03
C LEU A 250 -2.45 -14.11 -21.06
N TYR A 251 -1.38 -13.37 -20.91
CA TYR A 251 -0.01 -13.88 -20.84
C TYR A 251 0.66 -13.35 -19.58
N PHE A 252 1.61 -14.11 -19.04
CA PHE A 252 2.48 -13.70 -17.95
C PHE A 252 3.93 -13.84 -18.35
N GLY A 253 4.74 -12.84 -18.04
CA GLY A 253 6.18 -12.85 -18.29
C GLY A 253 6.92 -11.97 -17.31
N THR A 254 8.20 -12.22 -17.13
CA THR A 254 9.07 -11.55 -16.17
C THR A 254 10.37 -11.11 -16.79
N ILE A 255 11.02 -10.11 -16.19
CA ILE A 255 12.38 -9.70 -16.54
C ILE A 255 13.11 -9.28 -15.27
N ASP A 256 14.39 -9.67 -15.17
CA ASP A 256 15.24 -9.26 -14.06
C ASP A 256 15.52 -7.75 -14.10
N ILE A 257 15.32 -7.09 -12.97
CA ILE A 257 15.59 -5.67 -12.72
C ILE A 257 16.40 -5.46 -11.43
N SER A 258 17.08 -6.50 -10.93
CA SER A 258 17.80 -6.46 -9.64
C SER A 258 18.81 -5.30 -9.59
N GLU A 259 19.41 -4.91 -10.72
CA GLU A 259 20.33 -3.78 -10.80
C GLU A 259 19.67 -2.40 -10.60
N LEU A 260 18.33 -2.34 -10.65
CA LEU A 260 17.54 -1.12 -10.46
C LEU A 260 16.91 -1.05 -9.05
N ILE A 261 17.20 -2.04 -8.22
CA ILE A 261 16.60 -2.20 -6.89
C ILE A 261 17.65 -2.02 -5.80
N ARG A 262 17.30 -1.27 -4.78
CA ARG A 262 18.08 -1.13 -3.56
C ARG A 262 17.21 -1.45 -2.35
N ASP A 263 17.59 -2.50 -1.62
CA ASP A 263 17.06 -2.72 -0.28
C ASP A 263 17.92 -1.94 0.73
N LYS A 264 17.24 -1.19 1.59
CA LYS A 264 17.88 -0.35 2.62
C LYS A 264 18.06 -1.08 3.95
N ARG A 265 17.40 -2.24 4.11
CA ARG A 265 17.40 -3.00 5.35
C ARG A 265 18.23 -4.28 5.21
N VAL A 266 18.78 -4.77 6.30
CA VAL A 266 19.48 -6.06 6.38
C VAL A 266 18.55 -7.07 7.04
N PRO A 267 18.43 -8.31 6.51
CA PRO A 267 19.13 -8.86 5.33
C PRO A 267 18.60 -8.29 4.02
N THR A 268 19.45 -8.19 2.99
CA THR A 268 19.03 -7.75 1.66
C THR A 268 18.20 -8.82 1.00
N VAL A 269 16.89 -8.60 0.91
CA VAL A 269 15.92 -9.49 0.25
C VAL A 269 14.92 -8.65 -0.55
N PHE A 270 14.68 -9.02 -1.79
CA PHE A 270 13.66 -8.42 -2.64
C PHE A 270 13.27 -9.36 -3.79
N ASP A 271 12.08 -9.19 -4.37
CA ASP A 271 11.80 -9.75 -5.70
C ASP A 271 12.63 -8.98 -6.74
N GLY A 272 13.55 -9.65 -7.40
CA GLY A 272 14.40 -9.07 -8.43
C GLY A 272 13.70 -8.85 -9.77
N ASN A 273 12.41 -9.13 -9.88
CA ASN A 273 11.69 -9.14 -11.15
C ASN A 273 10.74 -7.94 -11.32
N LEU A 274 10.63 -7.51 -12.57
CA LEU A 274 9.45 -6.83 -13.08
C LEU A 274 8.56 -7.90 -13.72
N ASN A 275 7.36 -8.05 -13.18
CA ASN A 275 6.35 -9.01 -13.59
C ASN A 275 5.31 -8.29 -14.46
N ARG A 276 4.82 -8.95 -15.54
CA ARG A 276 3.81 -8.36 -16.43
C ARG A 276 2.74 -9.38 -16.79
N PHE A 277 1.50 -9.08 -16.41
CA PHE A 277 0.33 -9.65 -17.07
C PHE A 277 0.02 -8.83 -18.32
N ARG A 278 -0.04 -9.49 -19.49
CA ARG A 278 -0.31 -8.89 -20.77
C ARG A 278 -1.56 -9.47 -21.38
N PHE A 279 -2.61 -8.68 -21.46
CA PHE A 279 -3.85 -9.08 -22.13
C PHE A 279 -3.84 -8.60 -23.58
N VAL A 280 -4.11 -9.54 -24.51
CA VAL A 280 -4.19 -9.30 -25.93
C VAL A 280 -5.64 -9.53 -26.38
N PRO A 281 -6.40 -8.46 -26.71
CA PRO A 281 -7.78 -8.56 -27.16
C PRO A 281 -7.89 -9.31 -28.51
N ALA A 282 -8.89 -10.18 -28.65
CA ALA A 282 -9.13 -10.96 -29.87
C ALA A 282 -9.59 -10.11 -31.05
N ASP A 283 -10.13 -8.91 -30.79
CA ASP A 283 -10.57 -7.96 -31.83
C ASP A 283 -9.44 -7.08 -32.38
N GLY A 284 -8.21 -7.26 -31.87
CA GLY A 284 -7.03 -6.49 -32.29
C GLY A 284 -6.97 -5.06 -31.75
N SER A 285 -7.84 -4.72 -30.80
CA SER A 285 -7.75 -3.45 -30.10
C SER A 285 -6.53 -3.39 -29.18
N ARG A 286 -6.31 -2.25 -28.52
CA ARG A 286 -5.14 -1.97 -27.67
C ARG A 286 -4.99 -3.00 -26.55
N GLU A 287 -3.76 -3.50 -26.36
CA GLU A 287 -3.41 -4.39 -25.27
C GLU A 287 -3.55 -3.70 -23.90
N THR A 288 -3.74 -4.50 -22.84
CA THR A 288 -3.72 -4.01 -21.45
C THR A 288 -2.65 -4.75 -20.67
N TRP A 289 -1.76 -4.00 -20.03
CA TRP A 289 -0.66 -4.52 -19.23
C TRP A 289 -0.88 -4.16 -17.75
N LEU A 290 -0.84 -5.16 -16.89
CA LEU A 290 -0.72 -4.99 -15.45
C LEU A 290 0.70 -5.38 -15.05
N VAL A 291 1.46 -4.39 -14.59
CA VAL A 291 2.85 -4.54 -14.19
C VAL A 291 2.95 -4.62 -12.68
N ASN A 292 3.86 -5.45 -12.17
CA ASN A 292 4.15 -5.56 -10.75
C ASN A 292 5.66 -5.53 -10.53
N LEU A 293 6.11 -4.72 -9.56
CA LEU A 293 7.50 -4.60 -9.16
C LEU A 293 7.60 -4.00 -7.74
N PRO A 294 8.68 -4.28 -6.97
CA PRO A 294 8.74 -3.94 -5.55
C PRO A 294 9.45 -2.60 -5.25
N ILE A 295 9.41 -1.61 -6.12
CA ILE A 295 10.17 -0.37 -5.93
C ILE A 295 9.25 0.74 -5.41
N HIS A 296 9.55 1.28 -4.23
CA HIS A 296 8.88 2.47 -3.67
C HIS A 296 8.86 3.66 -4.63
N CYS A 297 7.72 4.34 -4.71
CA CYS A 297 7.55 5.57 -5.47
C CYS A 297 7.99 6.79 -4.64
N VAL A 298 9.29 6.89 -4.39
CA VAL A 298 9.93 7.91 -3.56
C VAL A 298 11.06 8.66 -4.27
N GLY A 299 11.09 8.56 -5.60
CA GLY A 299 12.16 9.13 -6.41
C GLY A 299 12.30 10.65 -6.32
N ASN A 300 11.21 11.37 -6.06
CA ASN A 300 11.23 12.81 -5.79
C ASN A 300 11.49 13.14 -4.29
N GLY A 301 11.72 12.12 -3.45
CA GLY A 301 11.87 12.26 -2.01
C GLY A 301 10.54 12.46 -1.29
N ALA A 302 10.56 12.27 0.04
CA ALA A 302 9.36 12.34 0.88
C ALA A 302 9.22 13.70 1.63
N ALA A 303 10.13 14.64 1.40
CA ALA A 303 10.20 15.88 2.18
C ALA A 303 9.60 17.10 1.47
N GLY A 304 9.30 16.98 0.18
CA GLY A 304 8.83 18.07 -0.67
C GLY A 304 7.38 18.50 -0.41
N THR A 305 7.00 19.55 -1.12
CA THR A 305 5.63 20.09 -1.19
C THR A 305 5.08 20.03 -2.62
N GLU A 306 5.80 19.37 -3.49
CA GLU A 306 5.48 19.19 -4.89
C GLU A 306 4.64 17.92 -5.09
N LEU A 307 3.67 17.97 -6.01
CA LEU A 307 2.85 16.83 -6.39
C LEU A 307 3.41 16.17 -7.64
N THR A 308 3.58 14.84 -7.59
CA THR A 308 3.95 14.00 -8.72
C THR A 308 3.44 12.57 -8.52
N ALA A 309 3.13 11.88 -9.61
CA ALA A 309 2.86 10.44 -9.63
C ALA A 309 4.15 9.59 -9.73
N ASP A 310 5.32 10.22 -9.54
CA ASP A 310 6.61 9.55 -9.50
C ASP A 310 6.94 8.78 -10.80
N TYR A 311 7.87 7.80 -10.78
CA TYR A 311 8.27 7.04 -11.97
C TYR A 311 7.11 6.30 -12.68
N PRO A 312 6.01 5.88 -12.04
CA PRO A 312 4.88 5.23 -12.74
C PRO A 312 4.23 6.10 -13.82
N TYR A 313 4.20 7.44 -13.63
CA TYR A 313 3.73 8.36 -14.67
C TYR A 313 4.54 8.22 -15.96
N TYR A 314 5.87 8.13 -15.83
CA TYR A 314 6.75 7.98 -16.96
C TYR A 314 6.77 6.56 -17.53
N MET A 315 6.55 5.53 -16.69
CA MET A 315 6.32 4.18 -17.19
C MET A 315 5.09 4.14 -18.09
N GLU A 316 3.95 4.69 -17.65
CA GLU A 316 2.73 4.77 -18.46
C GLU A 316 2.99 5.49 -19.79
N LYS A 317 3.62 6.67 -19.74
CA LYS A 317 3.94 7.47 -20.92
C LYS A 317 4.78 6.69 -21.94
N TYR A 318 5.87 6.08 -21.51
CA TYR A 318 6.78 5.41 -22.43
C TYR A 318 6.28 4.03 -22.88
N ILE A 319 5.48 3.31 -22.10
CA ILE A 319 4.78 2.10 -22.55
C ILE A 319 3.76 2.47 -23.63
N ASP A 320 3.01 3.56 -23.47
CA ASP A 320 2.12 4.07 -24.51
C ASP A 320 2.87 4.38 -25.81
N GLU A 321 3.98 5.10 -25.73
CA GLU A 321 4.79 5.48 -26.88
C GLU A 321 5.43 4.28 -27.60
N MET A 322 5.95 3.29 -26.85
CA MET A 322 6.72 2.18 -27.40
C MET A 322 5.86 0.97 -27.80
N ALA A 323 4.83 0.67 -27.01
CA ALA A 323 4.03 -0.55 -27.18
C ALA A 323 2.57 -0.26 -27.55
N ASN A 324 2.10 0.98 -27.47
CA ASN A 324 0.69 1.35 -27.62
C ASN A 324 -0.22 0.46 -26.74
N ALA A 325 0.16 0.26 -25.47
CA ALA A 325 -0.57 -0.55 -24.51
C ALA A 325 -1.15 0.30 -23.39
N ASN A 326 -2.32 -0.07 -22.88
CA ASN A 326 -2.85 0.43 -21.62
C ASN A 326 -1.94 -0.05 -20.48
N PHE A 327 -1.75 0.79 -19.48
CA PHE A 327 -0.86 0.51 -18.36
C PHE A 327 -1.59 0.58 -17.02
N SER A 328 -1.36 -0.40 -16.18
CA SER A 328 -1.64 -0.38 -14.75
C SER A 328 -0.46 -0.98 -14.01
N MET A 329 -0.22 -0.58 -12.77
CA MET A 329 0.88 -1.08 -11.96
C MET A 329 0.40 -1.34 -10.53
N ILE A 330 0.91 -2.39 -9.91
CA ILE A 330 0.72 -2.68 -8.48
C ILE A 330 2.09 -2.97 -7.89
N LEU A 331 2.35 -2.44 -6.70
CA LEU A 331 3.61 -2.68 -5.98
C LEU A 331 3.73 -4.12 -5.51
N GLY A 332 4.97 -4.61 -5.41
CA GLY A 332 5.32 -5.89 -4.81
C GLY A 332 5.45 -5.84 -3.29
N ALA A 333 6.27 -6.73 -2.73
CA ALA A 333 6.73 -6.64 -1.35
C ALA A 333 7.86 -5.60 -1.29
N GLU A 334 7.52 -4.40 -0.81
CA GLU A 334 8.39 -3.23 -1.00
C GLU A 334 8.93 -2.64 0.30
N LEU A 335 8.66 -3.23 1.48
CA LEU A 335 9.20 -2.70 2.73
C LEU A 335 10.72 -2.47 2.60
N ALA A 336 11.16 -1.24 2.82
CA ALA A 336 12.54 -0.78 2.69
C ALA A 336 13.18 -0.89 1.28
N VAL A 337 12.44 -1.31 0.26
CA VAL A 337 12.93 -1.46 -1.12
C VAL A 337 12.71 -0.18 -1.92
N SER A 338 13.76 0.36 -2.51
CA SER A 338 13.73 1.60 -3.29
C SER A 338 14.48 1.48 -4.61
N SER A 339 14.42 2.55 -5.41
CA SER A 339 15.13 2.64 -6.68
C SER A 339 16.65 2.71 -6.48
N GLU A 340 17.39 2.02 -7.36
CA GLU A 340 18.82 2.22 -7.61
C GLU A 340 19.00 2.77 -9.02
N TYR A 341 19.52 3.99 -9.12
CA TYR A 341 19.71 4.64 -10.41
C TYR A 341 21.02 4.19 -11.07
N PRO A 342 21.00 3.68 -12.32
CA PRO A 342 22.23 3.38 -13.04
C PRO A 342 23.04 4.65 -13.31
N GLU A 343 24.36 4.53 -13.26
CA GLU A 343 25.26 5.64 -13.59
C GLU A 343 26.16 5.28 -14.80
N PRO A 344 26.26 6.11 -15.85
CA PRO A 344 25.55 7.38 -16.02
C PRO A 344 24.06 7.19 -16.37
N LEU A 345 23.19 8.04 -15.82
CA LEU A 345 21.78 8.10 -16.18
C LEU A 345 21.55 9.21 -17.20
N GLU A 346 21.02 8.86 -18.37
CA GLU A 346 20.69 9.83 -19.41
C GLU A 346 19.32 10.46 -19.12
N VAL A 347 19.30 11.74 -18.78
CA VAL A 347 18.07 12.52 -18.57
C VAL A 347 17.63 13.20 -19.86
N ASP A 348 16.31 13.31 -20.06
CA ASP A 348 15.75 14.04 -21.20
C ASP A 348 15.92 15.55 -20.99
N PRO A 349 16.68 16.26 -21.87
CA PRO A 349 16.86 17.71 -21.75
C PRO A 349 15.54 18.50 -21.84
N ALA A 350 14.51 17.97 -22.50
CA ALA A 350 13.22 18.63 -22.59
C ALA A 350 12.49 18.63 -21.23
N ILE A 351 12.52 17.50 -20.52
CA ILE A 351 11.94 17.38 -19.16
C ILE A 351 12.70 18.30 -18.19
N LEU A 352 14.03 18.29 -18.26
CA LEU A 352 14.86 19.19 -17.45
C LEU A 352 14.56 20.66 -17.75
N ALA A 353 14.37 21.02 -19.02
CA ALA A 353 14.04 22.41 -19.40
C ALA A 353 12.63 22.83 -18.97
N GLU A 354 11.67 21.91 -19.01
CA GLU A 354 10.28 22.17 -18.61
C GLU A 354 10.15 22.47 -17.11
N HIS A 355 10.79 21.66 -16.28
CA HIS A 355 10.65 21.76 -14.82
C HIS A 355 11.84 22.45 -14.14
N ASN A 356 12.97 22.59 -14.83
CA ASN A 356 14.23 23.10 -14.28
C ASN A 356 14.66 22.36 -12.98
N ASP A 357 14.45 21.04 -12.97
CA ASP A 357 14.68 20.15 -11.84
C ASP A 357 15.39 18.87 -12.31
N GLU A 358 16.67 18.73 -11.91
CA GLU A 358 17.50 17.58 -12.29
C GLU A 358 17.02 16.30 -11.59
N GLY A 359 16.57 16.38 -10.33
CA GLY A 359 16.06 15.23 -9.57
C GLY A 359 14.83 14.65 -10.25
N TYR A 360 13.90 15.52 -10.65
CA TYR A 360 12.70 15.10 -11.36
C TYR A 360 13.00 14.54 -12.76
N ALA A 361 13.94 15.14 -13.50
CA ALA A 361 14.36 14.61 -14.79
C ALA A 361 15.04 13.23 -14.66
N ARG A 362 15.79 12.98 -13.59
CA ARG A 362 16.35 11.64 -13.27
C ARG A 362 15.27 10.62 -12.98
N LEU A 363 14.25 11.00 -12.21
CA LEU A 363 13.09 10.17 -11.93
C LEU A 363 12.33 9.79 -13.22
N ALA A 364 12.14 10.75 -14.12
CA ALA A 364 11.52 10.52 -15.42
C ALA A 364 12.35 9.52 -16.29
N ALA A 365 13.67 9.68 -16.28
CA ALA A 365 14.58 8.75 -16.96
C ALA A 365 14.53 7.34 -16.38
N PHE A 366 14.40 7.21 -15.06
CA PHE A 366 14.22 5.92 -14.38
C PHE A 366 12.92 5.24 -14.80
N GLY A 367 11.80 5.98 -14.84
CA GLY A 367 10.52 5.47 -15.34
C GLY A 367 10.60 4.98 -16.79
N LYS A 368 11.40 5.66 -17.63
CA LYS A 368 11.67 5.23 -19.02
C LYS A 368 12.41 3.88 -19.06
N ILE A 369 13.45 3.71 -18.23
CA ILE A 369 14.21 2.45 -18.15
C ILE A 369 13.30 1.31 -17.76
N LEU A 370 12.45 1.48 -16.75
CA LEU A 370 11.48 0.47 -16.32
C LEU A 370 10.46 0.15 -17.43
N ALA A 371 10.01 1.15 -18.19
CA ALA A 371 9.15 0.95 -19.35
C ALA A 371 9.85 0.13 -20.45
N GLU A 372 11.13 0.44 -20.75
CA GLU A 372 11.96 -0.32 -21.69
C GLU A 372 12.11 -1.78 -21.24
N LYS A 373 12.34 -2.02 -19.94
CA LYS A 373 12.38 -3.37 -19.36
C LYS A 373 11.05 -4.09 -19.54
N ALA A 374 9.93 -3.44 -19.21
CA ALA A 374 8.59 -4.02 -19.41
C ALA A 374 8.32 -4.38 -20.88
N CYS A 375 8.72 -3.53 -21.82
CA CYS A 375 8.61 -3.80 -23.25
C CYS A 375 9.52 -4.92 -23.75
N ALA A 376 10.66 -5.14 -23.09
CA ALA A 376 11.64 -6.17 -23.47
C ALA A 376 11.27 -7.59 -23.01
N ILE A 377 10.23 -7.77 -22.19
CA ILE A 377 9.75 -9.11 -21.79
C ILE A 377 9.37 -9.89 -23.05
N SER A 378 10.00 -11.04 -23.24
CA SER A 378 9.81 -11.91 -24.41
C SER A 378 9.57 -13.39 -24.04
N ASN A 379 9.49 -13.69 -22.75
CA ASN A 379 9.25 -15.03 -22.20
C ASN A 379 7.78 -15.23 -21.78
N ASP A 380 6.86 -14.49 -22.39
CA ASP A 380 5.43 -14.59 -22.10
C ASP A 380 4.91 -16.02 -22.24
N VAL A 381 4.27 -16.53 -21.20
CA VAL A 381 3.53 -17.79 -21.22
C VAL A 381 2.03 -17.52 -21.16
N ALA A 382 1.24 -18.30 -21.91
CA ALA A 382 -0.22 -18.15 -21.87
C ALA A 382 -0.76 -18.58 -20.51
N VAL A 383 -1.62 -17.74 -19.94
CA VAL A 383 -2.33 -18.00 -18.68
C VAL A 383 -3.70 -18.59 -19.01
N ALA A 384 -3.98 -19.79 -18.50
CA ALA A 384 -5.29 -20.42 -18.67
C ALA A 384 -6.39 -19.56 -18.03
N PRO A 385 -7.62 -19.50 -18.62
CA PRO A 385 -8.69 -18.65 -18.09
C PRO A 385 -9.30 -19.24 -16.80
N ILE A 386 -8.56 -19.07 -15.72
CA ILE A 386 -8.91 -19.37 -14.34
C ILE A 386 -8.49 -18.17 -13.50
N LEU A 387 -9.44 -17.57 -12.81
CA LEU A 387 -9.17 -16.57 -11.78
C LEU A 387 -9.81 -17.04 -10.48
N ASN A 388 -9.03 -17.72 -9.66
CA ASN A 388 -9.42 -18.02 -8.30
C ASN A 388 -9.03 -16.84 -7.42
N ILE A 389 -9.91 -16.38 -6.53
CA ILE A 389 -9.62 -15.28 -5.62
C ILE A 389 -10.48 -15.41 -4.37
N ARG A 390 -9.83 -15.27 -3.20
CA ARG A 390 -10.47 -15.32 -1.89
C ARG A 390 -9.80 -14.37 -0.91
N PHE A 391 -10.60 -13.83 -0.01
CA PHE A 391 -10.16 -12.95 1.07
C PHE A 391 -10.64 -13.43 2.42
N THR A 392 -9.88 -13.08 3.45
CA THR A 392 -10.28 -13.20 4.85
C THR A 392 -10.18 -11.84 5.52
N GLU A 393 -11.20 -11.48 6.33
CA GLU A 393 -11.15 -10.31 7.18
C GLU A 393 -10.28 -10.57 8.40
N ILE A 394 -9.42 -9.63 8.74
CA ILE A 394 -8.46 -9.75 9.83
C ILE A 394 -8.57 -8.59 10.81
N PHE A 395 -8.16 -8.86 12.06
CA PHE A 395 -8.13 -7.90 13.14
C PHE A 395 -6.71 -7.79 13.66
N VAL A 396 -5.95 -6.82 13.15
CA VAL A 396 -4.53 -6.66 13.45
C VAL A 396 -4.33 -5.86 14.73
N PRO A 397 -3.68 -6.42 15.77
CA PRO A 397 -3.45 -5.71 17.02
C PRO A 397 -2.62 -4.45 16.83
N VAL A 398 -3.10 -3.32 17.38
CA VAL A 398 -2.37 -2.06 17.39
C VAL A 398 -1.54 -2.00 18.67
N LYS A 399 -0.32 -2.52 18.64
CA LYS A 399 0.61 -2.59 19.78
C LYS A 399 1.56 -1.39 19.86
N ASN A 400 1.87 -0.76 18.73
CA ASN A 400 2.65 0.47 18.69
C ASN A 400 1.94 1.59 19.47
N SER A 401 2.60 2.17 20.45
CA SER A 401 1.98 3.17 21.34
C SER A 401 1.59 4.46 20.59
N ILE A 402 2.31 4.82 19.53
CA ILE A 402 2.03 5.99 18.67
C ILE A 402 0.74 5.76 17.88
N PHE A 403 0.59 4.57 17.28
CA PHE A 403 -0.64 4.18 16.59
C PHE A 403 -1.82 4.05 17.55
N ARG A 404 -1.60 3.53 18.77
CA ARG A 404 -2.63 3.50 19.83
C ARG A 404 -3.09 4.90 20.22
N LEU A 405 -2.16 5.85 20.35
CA LEU A 405 -2.47 7.25 20.59
C LEU A 405 -3.28 7.85 19.46
N ALA A 406 -2.85 7.61 18.21
CA ALA A 406 -3.53 8.09 17.02
C ALA A 406 -4.94 7.48 16.88
N ALA A 407 -5.08 6.17 17.09
CA ALA A 407 -6.38 5.48 17.11
C ALA A 407 -7.32 6.11 18.15
N LYS A 408 -6.87 6.21 19.40
CA LYS A 408 -7.65 6.79 20.49
C LYS A 408 -7.97 8.26 20.27
N GLY A 409 -7.06 8.99 19.62
CA GLY A 409 -7.27 10.37 19.21
C GLY A 409 -8.25 10.54 18.04
N GLY A 410 -8.60 9.46 17.34
CA GLY A 410 -9.40 9.52 16.10
C GLY A 410 -8.61 10.07 14.91
N LEU A 411 -7.27 9.90 14.94
CA LEU A 411 -6.37 10.33 13.87
C LEU A 411 -6.07 9.20 12.88
N LEU A 412 -6.17 7.92 13.29
CA LEU A 412 -6.14 6.82 12.35
C LEU A 412 -7.44 6.79 11.57
N THR A 413 -7.31 6.71 10.26
CA THR A 413 -8.46 6.68 9.35
C THR A 413 -8.90 5.25 9.01
N ASN A 414 -8.14 4.24 9.42
CA ASN A 414 -8.53 2.83 9.35
C ASN A 414 -9.71 2.55 10.29
N ALA A 415 -10.52 1.57 9.97
CA ALA A 415 -11.47 1.03 10.92
C ALA A 415 -10.70 0.40 12.10
N VAL A 416 -10.99 0.87 13.32
CA VAL A 416 -10.36 0.35 14.55
C VAL A 416 -11.45 -0.06 15.53
N VAL A 417 -11.36 -1.27 16.04
CA VAL A 417 -12.26 -1.82 17.05
C VAL A 417 -11.56 -2.02 18.39
N LYS A 418 -12.34 -2.06 19.46
CA LYS A 418 -11.83 -2.37 20.79
C LYS A 418 -11.97 -3.86 21.09
N ASN A 419 -10.90 -4.46 21.61
CA ASN A 419 -10.92 -5.80 22.17
C ASN A 419 -10.45 -5.75 23.63
N GLY A 420 -11.41 -5.59 24.54
CA GLY A 420 -11.12 -5.34 25.97
C GLY A 420 -10.44 -3.97 26.18
N LEU A 421 -9.17 -3.98 26.57
CA LEU A 421 -8.34 -2.77 26.72
C LEU A 421 -7.43 -2.49 25.52
N ASP A 422 -7.43 -3.37 24.54
CA ASP A 422 -6.61 -3.27 23.32
C ASP A 422 -7.42 -2.74 22.15
N TYR A 423 -6.71 -2.38 21.10
CA TYR A 423 -7.24 -1.88 19.83
C TYR A 423 -6.76 -2.77 18.72
N GLU A 424 -7.64 -3.06 17.75
CA GLU A 424 -7.34 -3.85 16.57
C GLU A 424 -7.79 -3.07 15.33
N ALA A 425 -6.93 -2.98 14.33
CA ALA A 425 -7.28 -2.46 13.03
C ALA A 425 -8.00 -3.55 12.23
N VAL A 426 -9.15 -3.22 11.66
CA VAL A 426 -9.89 -4.12 10.78
C VAL A 426 -9.34 -3.97 9.38
N SER A 427 -8.95 -5.08 8.78
CA SER A 427 -8.38 -5.14 7.45
C SER A 427 -8.69 -6.46 6.76
N GLU A 428 -8.02 -6.78 5.67
CA GLU A 428 -8.21 -8.00 4.92
C GLU A 428 -6.92 -8.48 4.22
N VAL A 429 -6.76 -9.79 4.11
CA VAL A 429 -5.69 -10.44 3.35
C VAL A 429 -6.34 -11.28 2.25
N GLY A 430 -5.73 -11.29 1.06
CA GLY A 430 -6.23 -12.05 -0.07
C GLY A 430 -5.21 -13.02 -0.65
N TYR A 431 -5.74 -14.07 -1.28
CA TYR A 431 -5.03 -15.01 -2.11
C TYR A 431 -5.72 -15.12 -3.46
N ALA A 432 -4.94 -15.09 -4.53
CA ALA A 432 -5.48 -15.29 -5.87
C ALA A 432 -4.57 -16.17 -6.73
N GLU A 433 -5.17 -16.82 -7.75
CA GLU A 433 -4.48 -17.60 -8.75
C GLU A 433 -4.89 -17.14 -10.15
N PHE A 434 -3.89 -16.88 -10.97
CA PHE A 434 -4.08 -16.63 -12.40
C PHE A 434 -3.61 -17.85 -13.19
N GLY A 435 -4.54 -18.62 -13.70
CA GLY A 435 -4.27 -19.93 -14.26
C GLY A 435 -3.70 -20.89 -13.21
N THR A 436 -2.81 -21.77 -13.65
CA THR A 436 -2.09 -22.71 -12.78
C THR A 436 -0.64 -22.28 -12.50
N ALA A 437 -0.23 -21.16 -13.05
CA ALA A 437 1.18 -20.75 -13.03
C ALA A 437 1.49 -19.67 -11.97
N VAL A 438 0.58 -18.73 -11.72
CA VAL A 438 0.86 -17.57 -10.88
C VAL A 438 -0.04 -17.55 -9.65
N ALA A 439 0.57 -17.41 -8.48
CA ALA A 439 -0.09 -17.12 -7.21
C ALA A 439 0.15 -15.65 -6.82
N VAL A 440 -0.86 -15.02 -6.24
CA VAL A 440 -0.79 -13.62 -5.81
C VAL A 440 -1.19 -13.53 -4.34
N ALA A 441 -0.31 -12.95 -3.51
CA ALA A 441 -0.63 -12.53 -2.16
C ALA A 441 -1.08 -11.05 -2.18
N LEU A 442 -2.33 -10.77 -1.79
CA LEU A 442 -2.87 -9.40 -1.70
C LEU A 442 -2.77 -8.93 -0.26
N ILE A 443 -1.91 -7.95 -0.02
CA ILE A 443 -1.44 -7.57 1.32
C ILE A 443 -1.81 -6.11 1.64
N PRO A 444 -2.41 -5.86 2.84
CA PRO A 444 -2.95 -4.56 3.20
C PRO A 444 -1.90 -3.58 3.76
N GLY A 445 -0.73 -3.50 3.15
CA GLY A 445 0.35 -2.61 3.55
C GLY A 445 1.69 -3.04 2.97
N GLU A 446 2.78 -2.54 3.54
CA GLU A 446 4.14 -2.73 3.07
C GLU A 446 4.76 -3.98 3.69
N LEU A 447 4.77 -5.08 2.92
CA LEU A 447 5.27 -6.37 3.38
C LEU A 447 6.80 -6.42 3.32
N ALA A 448 7.44 -6.91 4.40
CA ALA A 448 8.85 -7.29 4.35
C ALA A 448 9.05 -8.42 3.33
N PRO A 449 9.95 -8.26 2.33
CA PRO A 449 10.16 -9.25 1.29
C PRO A 449 10.52 -10.64 1.83
N GLU A 450 11.16 -10.70 2.99
CA GLU A 450 11.53 -11.95 3.66
C GLU A 450 10.33 -12.80 4.04
N ILE A 451 9.17 -12.20 4.31
CA ILE A 451 7.94 -12.94 4.63
C ILE A 451 7.45 -13.70 3.40
N ALA A 452 7.57 -13.07 2.23
CA ALA A 452 7.14 -13.68 0.97
C ALA A 452 8.19 -14.67 0.42
N TYR A 453 9.45 -14.25 0.34
CA TYR A 453 10.47 -14.94 -0.49
C TYR A 453 11.55 -15.66 0.32
N GLY A 454 11.53 -15.57 1.65
CA GLY A 454 12.53 -16.20 2.49
C GLY A 454 13.73 -15.30 2.79
N GLY A 455 14.72 -15.86 3.47
CA GLY A 455 15.93 -15.12 3.82
C GLY A 455 15.81 -14.27 5.08
N ALA A 456 14.80 -14.50 5.91
CA ALA A 456 14.68 -13.80 7.19
C ALA A 456 15.95 -13.94 8.04
N ILE A 457 16.27 -12.88 8.77
CA ILE A 457 17.49 -12.81 9.59
C ILE A 457 17.59 -13.97 10.58
N SER A 458 18.80 -14.49 10.80
CA SER A 458 19.05 -15.60 11.74
C SER A 458 18.85 -15.17 13.20
N ALA A 459 18.69 -16.13 14.12
CA ALA A 459 18.61 -15.81 15.54
C ALA A 459 19.89 -15.15 16.08
N GLU A 460 21.05 -15.49 15.52
CA GLU A 460 22.35 -14.92 15.94
C GLU A 460 22.45 -13.44 15.59
N ASP A 461 21.93 -13.07 14.39
CA ASP A 461 22.01 -11.70 13.88
C ASP A 461 20.78 -10.87 14.21
N SER A 462 19.66 -11.52 14.60
CA SER A 462 18.41 -10.84 14.87
C SER A 462 18.49 -9.98 16.14
N TRP A 463 17.73 -8.86 16.11
CA TRP A 463 17.65 -7.94 17.24
C TRP A 463 17.09 -8.58 18.51
N LEU A 464 16.17 -9.54 18.37
CA LEU A 464 15.50 -10.22 19.48
C LEU A 464 16.15 -11.55 19.88
N GLY A 465 17.15 -12.07 19.13
CA GLY A 465 17.76 -13.37 19.36
C GLY A 465 16.84 -14.53 19.03
N THR A 466 15.88 -14.32 18.13
CA THR A 466 14.89 -15.33 17.72
C THR A 466 14.90 -15.52 16.21
N THR A 467 14.23 -16.57 15.71
CA THR A 467 14.05 -16.83 14.28
C THR A 467 12.63 -16.55 13.83
N TRP A 468 12.46 -16.31 12.55
CA TRP A 468 11.15 -16.37 11.90
C TRP A 468 10.63 -17.80 11.90
N ASN A 469 9.39 -18.03 12.31
CA ASN A 469 8.85 -19.37 12.52
C ASN A 469 7.67 -19.72 11.60
N TYR A 470 7.33 -18.85 10.66
CA TYR A 470 6.27 -19.11 9.68
C TYR A 470 6.88 -19.59 8.37
N THR A 471 6.13 -20.41 7.62
CA THR A 471 6.46 -20.75 6.23
C THR A 471 6.49 -19.47 5.39
N TYR A 472 7.49 -19.32 4.54
CA TYR A 472 7.51 -18.24 3.55
C TYR A 472 6.42 -18.48 2.51
N PHE A 473 5.82 -17.41 1.99
CA PHE A 473 4.68 -17.57 1.08
C PHE A 473 5.05 -18.34 -0.19
N GLN A 474 6.25 -18.09 -0.73
CA GLN A 474 6.76 -18.83 -1.89
C GLN A 474 6.94 -20.34 -1.61
N ASP A 475 7.32 -20.69 -0.39
CA ASP A 475 7.51 -22.11 -0.01
C ASP A 475 6.18 -22.86 0.20
N ALA A 476 5.07 -22.14 0.30
CA ALA A 476 3.75 -22.74 0.43
C ALA A 476 3.16 -23.17 -0.92
N THR A 477 3.66 -22.66 -2.05
CA THR A 477 3.10 -22.91 -3.39
C THR A 477 4.18 -23.30 -4.39
N ASP A 478 3.83 -24.17 -5.35
CA ASP A 478 4.68 -24.50 -6.51
C ASP A 478 4.52 -23.48 -7.67
N ARG A 479 3.63 -22.49 -7.51
CA ARG A 479 3.38 -21.42 -8.51
C ARG A 479 4.42 -20.31 -8.35
N ASP A 480 4.62 -19.53 -9.41
CA ASP A 480 5.34 -18.27 -9.32
C ASP A 480 4.56 -17.30 -8.43
N LEU A 481 5.08 -17.00 -7.24
CA LEU A 481 4.44 -16.09 -6.30
C LEU A 481 4.81 -14.64 -6.63
N ILE A 482 3.80 -13.79 -6.71
CA ILE A 482 3.96 -12.34 -6.68
C ILE A 482 3.14 -11.74 -5.54
N VAL A 483 3.55 -10.56 -5.06
CA VAL A 483 2.83 -9.82 -4.02
C VAL A 483 2.16 -8.61 -4.64
N PHE A 484 0.90 -8.37 -4.31
CA PHE A 484 0.20 -7.11 -4.50
C PHE A 484 0.15 -6.39 -3.15
N GLY A 485 1.17 -5.55 -2.91
CA GLY A 485 1.32 -4.75 -1.70
C GLY A 485 0.37 -3.55 -1.68
N VAL A 486 0.21 -2.95 -0.52
CA VAL A 486 -0.65 -1.77 -0.27
C VAL A 486 -2.03 -1.90 -0.91
N THR A 487 -2.60 -3.11 -0.82
CA THR A 487 -3.86 -3.48 -1.46
C THR A 487 -4.98 -3.53 -0.44
N ASN A 488 -6.06 -2.79 -0.68
CA ASN A 488 -7.27 -2.68 0.14
C ASN A 488 -7.09 -2.05 1.52
N ASP A 489 -5.88 -1.71 1.93
CA ASP A 489 -5.56 -0.95 3.14
C ASP A 489 -4.11 -0.46 3.12
N GLN A 490 -3.77 0.43 4.05
CA GLN A 490 -2.40 0.83 4.38
C GLN A 490 -2.22 0.74 5.90
N LEU A 491 -1.86 -0.43 6.39
CA LEU A 491 -1.56 -0.70 7.80
C LEU A 491 -0.14 -0.28 8.21
N GLY A 492 0.66 0.21 7.26
CA GLY A 492 2.07 0.50 7.44
C GLY A 492 2.95 -0.75 7.23
N TYR A 493 4.11 -0.72 7.86
CA TYR A 493 5.14 -1.74 7.66
C TYR A 493 4.86 -3.04 8.42
N MET A 494 5.00 -4.17 7.70
CA MET A 494 4.81 -5.53 8.21
C MET A 494 6.15 -6.24 8.27
N LEU A 495 6.88 -5.98 9.36
CA LEU A 495 8.21 -6.53 9.62
C LEU A 495 8.16 -7.99 10.08
N THR A 496 9.23 -8.74 9.82
CA THR A 496 9.44 -10.02 10.50
C THR A 496 9.63 -9.77 12.00
N GLN A 497 8.90 -10.52 12.82
CA GLN A 497 8.86 -10.32 14.28
C GLN A 497 10.25 -10.38 14.93
N ASN A 498 11.13 -11.25 14.43
CA ASN A 498 12.49 -11.41 14.95
C ASN A 498 13.42 -10.25 14.58
N ASP A 499 13.12 -9.46 13.56
CA ASP A 499 13.89 -8.27 13.16
C ASP A 499 13.24 -6.93 13.60
N TRP A 500 12.30 -6.98 14.52
CA TRP A 500 11.81 -5.75 15.14
C TRP A 500 12.91 -5.10 15.97
N ARG A 501 13.32 -3.89 15.58
CA ARG A 501 14.46 -3.16 16.20
C ARG A 501 13.98 -2.12 17.20
N SER A 502 14.23 -0.85 16.95
CA SER A 502 13.87 0.26 17.83
C SER A 502 13.24 1.39 17.02
N TYR A 503 12.33 2.11 17.62
CA TYR A 503 11.78 3.36 17.06
C TYR A 503 12.85 4.43 16.72
N LEU A 504 14.07 4.28 17.23
CA LEU A 504 15.15 5.25 17.04
C LEU A 504 16.23 4.81 16.05
N THR A 505 16.19 3.56 15.60
CA THR A 505 17.22 3.02 14.68
C THR A 505 16.75 2.99 13.25
N GLU A 506 15.45 2.71 13.05
CA GLU A 506 14.85 2.60 11.73
C GLU A 506 13.50 3.32 11.72
N ASN A 507 13.00 3.66 10.55
CA ASN A 507 11.70 4.35 10.43
C ASN A 507 10.53 3.38 10.43
N GLU A 508 10.75 2.14 10.03
CA GLU A 508 9.73 1.14 9.76
C GLU A 508 8.97 0.76 11.04
N GLU A 509 9.67 0.66 12.17
CA GLU A 509 9.05 0.35 13.45
C GLU A 509 8.07 1.44 13.92
N ILE A 510 8.35 2.72 13.60
CA ILE A 510 7.47 3.83 13.98
C ILE A 510 6.14 3.76 13.23
N VAL A 511 6.16 3.36 11.96
CA VAL A 511 4.98 3.35 11.08
C VAL A 511 4.39 1.95 10.87
N SER A 512 4.65 1.04 11.79
CA SER A 512 4.03 -0.28 11.88
C SER A 512 2.97 -0.34 12.99
N THR A 513 1.95 -1.17 12.85
CA THR A 513 0.95 -1.41 13.92
C THR A 513 1.58 -2.07 15.16
N GLY A 514 2.74 -2.72 15.02
CA GLY A 514 3.50 -3.32 16.12
C GLY A 514 4.38 -4.48 15.69
N PRO A 515 5.16 -5.04 16.64
CA PRO A 515 6.17 -6.06 16.35
C PRO A 515 5.60 -7.37 15.78
N ASP A 516 4.30 -7.63 16.00
CA ASP A 516 3.65 -8.85 15.53
C ASP A 516 2.91 -8.65 14.20
N ALA A 517 2.94 -7.46 13.60
CA ALA A 517 2.17 -7.17 12.39
C ALA A 517 2.44 -8.17 11.26
N GLY A 518 3.72 -8.38 10.92
CA GLY A 518 4.09 -9.34 9.88
C GLY A 518 3.71 -10.79 10.22
N ALA A 519 3.79 -11.18 11.50
CA ALA A 519 3.38 -12.51 11.94
C ALA A 519 1.87 -12.74 11.78
N TYR A 520 1.04 -11.76 12.15
CA TYR A 520 -0.41 -11.82 11.94
C TYR A 520 -0.79 -11.92 10.47
N ILE A 521 -0.14 -11.15 9.61
CA ILE A 521 -0.37 -11.22 8.16
C ILE A 521 0.06 -12.57 7.61
N ALA A 522 1.23 -13.08 8.03
CA ALA A 522 1.72 -14.38 7.58
C ALA A 522 0.78 -15.51 8.01
N GLU A 523 0.32 -15.51 9.26
CA GLU A 523 -0.63 -16.51 9.77
C GLU A 523 -1.95 -16.46 8.99
N ALA A 524 -2.54 -15.28 8.83
CA ALA A 524 -3.80 -15.10 8.11
C ALA A 524 -3.70 -15.54 6.64
N TYR A 525 -2.60 -15.18 5.96
CA TYR A 525 -2.36 -15.59 4.58
C TYR A 525 -2.20 -17.12 4.45
N LEU A 526 -1.41 -17.74 5.33
CA LEU A 526 -1.17 -19.19 5.30
C LEU A 526 -2.43 -19.99 5.68
N GLU A 527 -3.25 -19.49 6.62
CA GLU A 527 -4.54 -20.08 6.93
C GLU A 527 -5.48 -20.03 5.72
N LEU A 528 -5.58 -18.85 5.08
CA LEU A 528 -6.38 -18.66 3.87
C LEU A 528 -5.89 -19.56 2.72
N PHE A 529 -4.57 -19.61 2.50
CA PHE A 529 -3.96 -20.49 1.49
C PHE A 529 -4.31 -21.97 1.75
N ASN A 530 -4.16 -22.44 2.99
CA ASN A 530 -4.47 -23.81 3.35
C ASN A 530 -5.98 -24.14 3.30
N GLU A 531 -6.86 -23.15 3.42
CA GLU A 531 -8.31 -23.35 3.28
C GLU A 531 -8.70 -23.69 1.84
N VAL A 532 -8.01 -23.12 0.85
CA VAL A 532 -8.39 -23.22 -0.56
C VAL A 532 -7.52 -24.20 -1.37
N ASN A 533 -6.41 -24.69 -0.83
CA ASN A 533 -5.50 -25.68 -1.42
C ASN A 533 -5.44 -26.98 -0.58
#